data_4592194682ee8ef72f8fd48a0875017f
#
_entry.id   4592194682ee8ef72f8fd48a0875017f
#
_cell.length_a   1.000
_cell.length_b   1.000
_cell.length_c   1.000
_cell.angle_alpha   90.00
_cell.angle_beta   90.00
_cell.angle_gamma   90.00
#
_symmetry.space_group_name_H-M   'P 1'
#
loop_
_entity.id
_entity.type
_entity.pdbx_description
1 polymer ?
#
loop_
_entity_poly.entity_id
_entity_poly.type
_entity_poly.pdbx_seq_one_letter_code
_entity_poly.pdbx_strand_id
1 'polypeptide(L)'
;MDGQNIFYHYTSINSLYNIIISRELWLTNLKSSNDKSERYYTVNHMLKDMDEIINNSTDDNFKQYLSLLKKSFETHMPDLKNYLKKSDGYSLSLTDKKDNLSHWERYASSYSGVCIGINMDKLNVNFKDYSHFSITELEKILYSDAEILDKLSHICACFYDLFEEQIRNYNDPFQKYIEQYGFIVLVIAYNKVMNFAKNNYFADEHEFRLLFYPKTLSMKKDFLSMSRNIILPATLKPLHDKFHSLLRMSSIEQTHFSLFKNEIRSYHKLCLADIWNSELIPEITLGAMCRQNKQELNHFLKANGLKKITISKIPIR
;
A
#
# COMPACT_ATOMS: atom_id res chain seq x y z
N MET A 1 2.50 -28.37 9.56
CA MET A 1 2.22 -27.74 8.23
C MET A 1 2.56 -26.28 8.41
N ASP A 2 3.73 -25.90 7.97
CA ASP A 2 4.16 -24.51 8.00
C ASP A 2 3.16 -23.72 7.14
N GLY A 3 2.42 -22.82 7.78
CA GLY A 3 1.36 -22.07 7.12
C GLY A 3 1.96 -21.18 6.06
N GLN A 4 1.81 -21.56 4.79
CA GLN A 4 2.18 -20.68 3.68
C GLN A 4 1.38 -19.38 3.78
N ASN A 5 2.06 -18.26 3.68
CA ASN A 5 1.47 -16.93 3.72
C ASN A 5 0.81 -16.60 2.37
N ILE A 6 -0.37 -17.23 2.11
CA ILE A 6 -1.10 -17.11 0.85
C ILE A 6 -2.18 -16.06 0.96
N PHE A 7 -2.15 -15.10 0.04
CA PHE A 7 -3.21 -14.12 -0.16
C PHE A 7 -3.89 -14.31 -1.51
N TYR A 8 -5.10 -13.79 -1.65
CA TYR A 8 -5.98 -14.10 -2.75
C TYR A 8 -6.34 -12.87 -3.56
N HIS A 9 -6.25 -13.01 -4.88
CA HIS A 9 -6.67 -12.00 -5.86
C HIS A 9 -7.85 -12.51 -6.68
N TYR A 10 -8.99 -11.84 -6.54
CA TYR A 10 -10.21 -12.15 -7.30
C TYR A 10 -10.24 -11.37 -8.60
N THR A 11 -10.52 -12.05 -9.71
CA THR A 11 -10.50 -11.40 -11.02
C THR A 11 -11.30 -12.18 -12.07
N SER A 12 -11.36 -11.65 -13.30
CA SER A 12 -11.99 -12.33 -14.43
C SER A 12 -11.12 -13.43 -15.04
N ILE A 13 -11.72 -14.32 -15.82
CA ILE A 13 -10.96 -15.33 -16.64
C ILE A 13 -10.04 -14.62 -17.65
N ASN A 14 -10.49 -13.52 -18.24
CA ASN A 14 -9.65 -12.75 -19.16
C ASN A 14 -8.41 -12.15 -18.48
N SER A 15 -8.57 -11.62 -17.27
CA SER A 15 -7.45 -11.14 -16.47
C SER A 15 -6.51 -12.28 -16.08
N LEU A 16 -7.04 -13.45 -15.66
CA LEU A 16 -6.22 -14.62 -15.39
C LEU A 16 -5.35 -15.00 -16.60
N TYR A 17 -5.95 -15.06 -17.79
CA TYR A 17 -5.23 -15.37 -19.02
C TYR A 17 -4.07 -14.38 -19.24
N ASN A 18 -4.34 -13.08 -19.13
CA ASN A 18 -3.34 -12.04 -19.32
C ASN A 18 -2.21 -12.12 -18.26
N ILE A 19 -2.55 -12.32 -16.98
CA ILE A 19 -1.58 -12.48 -15.89
C ILE A 19 -0.64 -13.66 -16.16
N ILE A 20 -1.18 -14.79 -16.62
CA ILE A 20 -0.38 -15.98 -16.88
C ILE A 20 0.53 -15.80 -18.09
N ILE A 21 0.03 -15.24 -19.18
CA ILE A 21 0.82 -15.05 -20.41
C ILE A 21 1.89 -13.98 -20.22
N SER A 22 1.56 -12.86 -19.58
CA SER A 22 2.54 -11.79 -19.36
C SER A 22 3.45 -12.05 -18.16
N ARG A 23 3.02 -12.92 -17.23
CA ARG A 23 3.65 -13.09 -15.90
C ARG A 23 3.78 -11.79 -15.14
N GLU A 24 2.74 -10.96 -15.22
CA GLU A 24 2.68 -9.64 -14.60
C GLU A 24 1.41 -9.50 -13.77
N LEU A 25 1.53 -8.84 -12.61
CA LEU A 25 0.39 -8.29 -11.89
C LEU A 25 0.32 -6.78 -12.13
N TRP A 26 -0.89 -6.26 -12.28
CA TRP A 26 -1.07 -4.83 -12.49
C TRP A 26 -1.41 -4.14 -11.17
N LEU A 27 -0.60 -3.14 -10.83
CA LEU A 27 -0.89 -2.22 -9.74
C LEU A 27 -1.71 -1.07 -10.32
N THR A 28 -2.95 -0.95 -9.88
CA THR A 28 -3.91 0.03 -10.40
C THR A 28 -3.82 1.34 -9.64
N ASN A 29 -4.08 2.45 -10.32
CA ASN A 29 -4.05 3.78 -9.72
C ASN A 29 -5.10 3.90 -8.61
N LEU A 30 -4.70 4.33 -7.42
CA LEU A 30 -5.57 4.54 -6.26
C LEU A 30 -6.70 5.54 -6.55
N LYS A 31 -6.51 6.49 -7.47
CA LYS A 31 -7.56 7.42 -7.91
C LYS A 31 -8.70 6.73 -8.65
N SER A 32 -8.45 5.51 -9.16
CA SER A 32 -9.45 4.68 -9.85
C SER A 32 -10.10 3.66 -8.93
N SER A 33 -9.86 3.75 -7.61
CA SER A 33 -10.50 2.89 -6.61
C SER A 33 -12.02 3.08 -6.61
N ASN A 34 -12.76 2.07 -6.18
CA ASN A 34 -14.23 2.11 -6.10
C ASN A 34 -14.71 3.12 -5.05
N ASP A 35 -13.91 3.39 -4.04
CA ASP A 35 -14.20 4.41 -3.03
C ASP A 35 -13.45 5.71 -3.35
N LYS A 36 -14.16 6.67 -3.95
CA LYS A 36 -13.62 8.00 -4.26
C LYS A 36 -13.35 8.85 -3.02
N SER A 37 -13.97 8.52 -1.89
CA SER A 37 -13.81 9.24 -0.61
C SER A 37 -12.55 8.82 0.14
N GLU A 38 -12.00 7.64 -0.15
CA GLU A 38 -10.92 6.97 0.57
C GLU A 38 -9.71 7.89 0.82
N ARG A 39 -9.28 8.65 -0.18
CA ARG A 39 -8.10 9.53 -0.06
C ARG A 39 -8.32 10.79 0.78
N TYR A 40 -9.55 11.26 0.93
CA TYR A 40 -9.87 12.51 1.62
C TYR A 40 -10.47 12.27 3.01
N TYR A 41 -11.10 11.13 3.22
CA TYR A 41 -11.71 10.77 4.49
C TYR A 41 -10.72 10.89 5.64
N THR A 42 -9.57 10.32 5.47
CA THR A 42 -8.52 10.19 6.48
C THR A 42 -7.70 11.46 6.72
N VAL A 43 -7.50 12.32 5.70
CA VAL A 43 -6.76 13.58 5.89
C VAL A 43 -7.47 14.51 6.87
N ASN A 44 -8.81 14.53 6.83
CA ASN A 44 -9.60 15.36 7.75
C ASN A 44 -9.68 14.77 9.16
N HIS A 45 -9.57 13.44 9.28
CA HIS A 45 -9.59 12.75 10.58
C HIS A 45 -8.24 12.83 11.31
N MET A 46 -7.12 12.86 10.59
CA MET A 46 -5.79 12.81 11.19
C MET A 46 -5.53 13.89 12.25
N LEU A 47 -5.97 15.14 12.02
CA LEU A 47 -5.81 16.21 13.01
C LEU A 47 -6.67 15.99 14.25
N LYS A 48 -7.88 15.43 14.07
CA LYS A 48 -8.76 15.04 15.18
C LYS A 48 -8.16 13.89 15.98
N ASP A 49 -7.61 12.91 15.29
CA ASP A 49 -6.96 11.76 15.93
C ASP A 49 -5.74 12.18 16.74
N MET A 50 -4.98 13.20 16.26
CA MET A 50 -3.89 13.78 17.04
C MET A 50 -4.40 14.46 18.33
N ASP A 51 -5.55 15.14 18.33
CA ASP A 51 -6.14 15.69 19.55
C ASP A 51 -6.46 14.59 20.56
N GLU A 52 -6.98 13.46 20.08
CA GLU A 52 -7.30 12.34 20.94
C GLU A 52 -6.02 11.72 21.55
N ILE A 53 -4.94 11.55 20.76
CA ILE A 53 -3.65 11.06 21.26
C ILE A 53 -3.08 12.02 22.31
N ILE A 54 -3.12 13.35 22.05
CA ILE A 54 -2.66 14.38 22.99
C ILE A 54 -3.43 14.29 24.30
N ASN A 55 -4.76 14.22 24.25
CA ASN A 55 -5.61 14.18 25.44
C ASN A 55 -5.41 12.90 26.26
N ASN A 56 -5.15 11.77 25.62
CA ASN A 56 -4.97 10.48 26.29
C ASN A 56 -3.55 10.23 26.78
N SER A 57 -2.56 11.02 26.36
CA SER A 57 -1.18 10.88 26.84
C SER A 57 -1.08 11.33 28.31
N THR A 58 -0.24 10.63 29.08
CA THR A 58 0.14 11.02 30.46
C THR A 58 1.52 11.66 30.54
N ASP A 59 2.30 11.64 29.48
CA ASP A 59 3.64 12.23 29.39
C ASP A 59 3.56 13.65 28.88
N ASP A 60 3.92 14.62 29.70
CA ASP A 60 3.86 16.05 29.36
C ASP A 60 4.84 16.45 28.25
N ASN A 61 6.01 15.81 28.17
CA ASN A 61 6.96 16.06 27.10
C ASN A 61 6.43 15.53 25.76
N PHE A 62 5.83 14.35 25.78
CA PHE A 62 5.18 13.79 24.60
C PHE A 62 3.98 14.62 24.15
N LYS A 63 3.15 15.13 25.09
CA LYS A 63 2.07 16.08 24.79
C LYS A 63 2.59 17.35 24.11
N GLN A 64 3.64 17.94 24.65
CA GLN A 64 4.24 19.13 24.07
C GLN A 64 4.73 18.85 22.64
N TYR A 65 5.45 17.74 22.45
CA TYR A 65 5.89 17.31 21.13
C TYR A 65 4.73 17.13 20.16
N LEU A 66 3.68 16.40 20.54
CA LEU A 66 2.50 16.17 19.71
C LEU A 66 1.76 17.47 19.35
N SER A 67 1.70 18.42 20.27
CA SER A 67 1.08 19.72 20.03
C SER A 67 1.85 20.52 18.99
N LEU A 68 3.18 20.50 19.04
CA LEU A 68 4.03 21.11 18.03
C LEU A 68 3.90 20.40 16.67
N LEU A 69 3.88 19.06 16.68
CA LEU A 69 3.73 18.25 15.48
C LEU A 69 2.36 18.51 14.81
N LYS A 70 1.28 18.57 15.59
CA LYS A 70 -0.06 18.91 15.09
C LYS A 70 -0.07 20.29 14.42
N LYS A 71 0.51 21.30 15.05
CA LYS A 71 0.64 22.65 14.48
C LYS A 71 1.43 22.63 13.16
N SER A 72 2.49 21.82 13.09
CA SER A 72 3.24 21.60 11.85
C SER A 72 2.38 20.93 10.78
N PHE A 73 1.59 19.92 11.15
CA PHE A 73 0.65 19.27 10.23
C PHE A 73 -0.39 20.24 9.69
N GLU A 74 -1.00 21.07 10.54
CA GLU A 74 -1.94 22.12 10.13
C GLU A 74 -1.31 23.09 9.12
N THR A 75 -0.07 23.51 9.37
CA THR A 75 0.68 24.41 8.49
C THR A 75 0.96 23.77 7.13
N HIS A 76 1.36 22.50 7.11
CA HIS A 76 1.76 21.80 5.89
C HIS A 76 0.61 21.04 5.19
N MET A 77 -0.60 21.06 5.73
CA MET A 77 -1.75 20.40 5.13
C MET A 77 -2.06 20.85 3.69
N PRO A 78 -1.96 22.15 3.33
CA PRO A 78 -2.11 22.59 1.95
C PRO A 78 -1.05 21.99 1.01
N ASP A 79 0.19 21.87 1.46
CA ASP A 79 1.29 21.29 0.70
C ASP A 79 1.09 19.79 0.51
N LEU A 80 0.64 19.07 1.55
CA LEU A 80 0.25 17.69 1.45
C LEU A 80 -0.88 17.50 0.42
N LYS A 81 -1.94 18.30 0.48
CA LYS A 81 -3.05 18.25 -0.49
C LYS A 81 -2.57 18.49 -1.92
N ASN A 82 -1.64 19.43 -2.13
CA ASN A 82 -1.03 19.67 -3.45
C ASN A 82 -0.15 18.50 -3.89
N TYR A 83 0.63 17.93 -2.98
CA TYR A 83 1.40 16.71 -3.22
C TYR A 83 0.50 15.56 -3.67
N LEU A 84 -0.60 15.33 -2.97
CA LEU A 84 -1.55 14.25 -3.28
C LEU A 84 -2.27 14.43 -4.62
N LYS A 85 -2.53 15.66 -5.04
CA LYS A 85 -3.08 15.92 -6.38
C LYS A 85 -2.11 15.52 -7.49
N LYS A 86 -0.82 15.70 -7.26
CA LYS A 86 0.26 15.45 -8.24
C LYS A 86 0.83 14.02 -8.16
N SER A 87 0.81 13.40 -6.97
CA SER A 87 1.33 12.06 -6.78
C SER A 87 0.27 11.01 -7.12
N ASP A 88 0.65 10.05 -7.95
CA ASP A 88 -0.14 8.85 -8.21
C ASP A 88 0.42 7.70 -7.38
N GLY A 89 -0.40 7.16 -6.48
CA GLY A 89 -0.15 5.87 -5.84
C GLY A 89 -0.85 4.78 -6.63
N TYR A 90 -0.24 3.62 -6.69
CA TYR A 90 -0.77 2.43 -7.33
C TYR A 90 -0.82 1.29 -6.34
N SER A 91 -1.80 0.42 -6.46
CA SER A 91 -1.96 -0.69 -5.53
C SER A 91 -2.35 -1.99 -6.20
N LEU A 92 -1.91 -3.08 -5.59
CA LEU A 92 -2.48 -4.40 -5.75
C LEU A 92 -3.26 -4.73 -4.48
N SER A 93 -4.56 -4.96 -4.63
CA SER A 93 -5.43 -5.37 -3.53
C SER A 93 -5.54 -6.89 -3.49
N LEU A 94 -5.32 -7.44 -2.32
CA LEU A 94 -5.40 -8.85 -1.99
C LEU A 94 -6.31 -9.05 -0.78
N THR A 95 -6.68 -10.28 -0.47
CA THR A 95 -7.44 -10.63 0.75
C THR A 95 -6.89 -11.91 1.36
N ASP A 96 -7.05 -12.08 2.65
CA ASP A 96 -6.77 -13.33 3.36
C ASP A 96 -7.91 -14.36 3.21
N LYS A 97 -9.02 -13.98 2.58
CA LYS A 97 -10.23 -14.80 2.44
C LYS A 97 -10.25 -15.54 1.11
N LYS A 98 -10.00 -16.83 1.18
CA LYS A 98 -10.30 -17.76 0.09
C LYS A 98 -11.78 -18.08 0.08
N ASP A 99 -12.39 -18.11 -1.09
CA ASP A 99 -13.76 -18.55 -1.33
C ASP A 99 -14.82 -17.73 -0.56
N ASN A 100 -14.71 -16.39 -0.63
CA ASN A 100 -15.61 -15.45 0.02
C ASN A 100 -16.73 -14.99 -0.94
N LEU A 101 -17.98 -15.02 -0.48
CA LEU A 101 -19.16 -14.71 -1.28
C LEU A 101 -19.14 -13.29 -1.86
N SER A 102 -18.84 -12.29 -1.03
CA SER A 102 -18.83 -10.89 -1.45
C SER A 102 -17.73 -10.58 -2.46
N HIS A 103 -16.59 -11.27 -2.36
CA HIS A 103 -15.48 -11.12 -3.33
C HIS A 103 -15.83 -11.73 -4.68
N TRP A 104 -16.48 -12.88 -4.69
CA TRP A 104 -16.95 -13.50 -5.93
C TRP A 104 -17.91 -12.61 -6.69
N GLU A 105 -18.82 -11.97 -5.97
CA GLU A 105 -19.80 -11.06 -6.56
C GLU A 105 -19.14 -9.79 -7.10
N ARG A 106 -18.35 -9.11 -6.28
CA ARG A 106 -17.79 -7.78 -6.59
C ARG A 106 -16.64 -7.82 -7.57
N TYR A 107 -15.73 -8.81 -7.44
CA TYR A 107 -14.40 -8.79 -8.07
C TYR A 107 -14.17 -9.92 -9.08
N ALA A 108 -14.96 -10.97 -9.05
CA ALA A 108 -14.81 -12.13 -9.93
C ALA A 108 -15.97 -12.28 -10.91
N SER A 109 -16.36 -11.21 -11.58
CA SER A 109 -17.39 -11.21 -12.63
C SER A 109 -18.68 -11.92 -12.19
N SER A 110 -19.20 -11.56 -11.01
CA SER A 110 -20.41 -12.16 -10.44
C SER A 110 -20.36 -13.70 -10.47
N TYR A 111 -19.38 -14.26 -9.75
CA TYR A 111 -19.14 -15.70 -9.56
C TYR A 111 -18.65 -16.48 -10.80
N SER A 112 -18.45 -15.82 -11.94
CA SER A 112 -17.98 -16.47 -13.17
C SER A 112 -16.47 -16.34 -13.42
N GLY A 113 -15.77 -15.62 -12.55
CA GLY A 113 -14.33 -15.39 -12.61
C GLY A 113 -13.51 -16.41 -11.84
N VAL A 114 -12.37 -15.96 -11.33
CA VAL A 114 -11.38 -16.75 -10.61
C VAL A 114 -10.87 -16.06 -9.36
N CYS A 115 -10.34 -16.87 -8.44
CA CYS A 115 -9.56 -16.46 -7.28
C CYS A 115 -8.17 -17.07 -7.39
N ILE A 116 -7.13 -16.23 -7.42
CA ILE A 116 -5.73 -16.63 -7.58
C ILE A 116 -5.06 -16.55 -6.21
N GLY A 117 -4.53 -17.68 -5.70
CA GLY A 117 -3.71 -17.69 -4.51
C GLY A 117 -2.27 -17.29 -4.85
N ILE A 118 -1.72 -16.33 -4.12
CA ILE A 118 -0.37 -15.80 -4.28
C ILE A 118 0.40 -16.03 -2.98
N ASN A 119 1.54 -16.68 -3.06
CA ASN A 119 2.41 -16.91 -1.92
C ASN A 119 3.29 -15.67 -1.68
N MET A 120 3.01 -14.94 -0.61
CA MET A 120 3.70 -13.70 -0.29
C MET A 120 5.14 -13.91 0.16
N ASP A 121 5.48 -15.07 0.73
CA ASP A 121 6.87 -15.35 1.11
C ASP A 121 7.75 -15.43 -0.14
N LYS A 122 7.23 -16.01 -1.23
CA LYS A 122 7.93 -16.06 -2.53
C LYS A 122 7.96 -14.70 -3.22
N LEU A 123 6.91 -13.92 -3.09
CA LEU A 123 6.84 -12.57 -3.63
C LEU A 123 7.80 -11.61 -2.89
N ASN A 124 7.84 -11.66 -1.56
CA ASN A 124 8.66 -10.78 -0.71
C ASN A 124 10.17 -11.02 -0.86
N VAL A 125 10.62 -12.24 -1.18
CA VAL A 125 12.03 -12.51 -1.47
C VAL A 125 12.52 -11.63 -2.63
N ASN A 126 11.68 -11.46 -3.64
CA ASN A 126 12.00 -10.61 -4.80
C ASN A 126 12.00 -9.12 -4.47
N PHE A 127 11.17 -8.66 -3.52
CA PHE A 127 11.15 -7.24 -3.15
C PHE A 127 12.40 -6.78 -2.39
N LYS A 128 13.12 -7.69 -1.74
CA LYS A 128 14.42 -7.35 -1.10
C LYS A 128 15.48 -6.97 -2.13
N ASP A 129 15.44 -7.59 -3.31
CA ASP A 129 16.35 -7.29 -4.42
C ASP A 129 15.85 -6.08 -5.26
N TYR A 130 14.53 -5.84 -5.26
CA TYR A 130 13.90 -4.62 -5.82
C TYR A 130 13.94 -3.43 -4.84
N SER A 131 15.00 -3.30 -4.02
CA SER A 131 15.25 -2.12 -3.16
C SER A 131 15.26 -0.79 -3.94
N HIS A 132 15.12 -0.87 -5.25
CA HIS A 132 14.99 0.22 -6.21
C HIS A 132 13.56 0.73 -6.39
N PHE A 133 12.55 -0.01 -5.90
CA PHE A 133 11.16 0.32 -6.09
C PHE A 133 10.54 0.91 -4.83
N SER A 134 9.70 1.91 -5.03
CA SER A 134 8.88 2.50 -3.97
C SER A 134 7.68 1.59 -3.63
N ILE A 135 7.92 0.26 -3.53
CA ILE A 135 6.91 -0.71 -3.13
C ILE A 135 6.92 -0.83 -1.61
N THR A 136 5.76 -0.77 -0.99
CA THR A 136 5.59 -1.04 0.43
C THR A 136 5.48 -2.55 0.68
N GLU A 137 5.70 -2.96 1.91
CA GLU A 137 5.27 -4.29 2.36
C GLU A 137 3.75 -4.42 2.23
N LEU A 138 3.27 -5.67 2.16
CA LEU A 138 1.85 -5.95 2.19
C LEU A 138 1.29 -5.59 3.57
N GLU A 139 0.40 -4.60 3.63
CA GLU A 139 -0.23 -4.17 4.88
C GLU A 139 -1.75 -4.35 4.82
N LYS A 140 -2.34 -4.68 5.96
CA LYS A 140 -3.78 -4.80 6.14
C LYS A 140 -4.44 -3.42 6.08
N ILE A 141 -5.62 -3.34 5.48
CA ILE A 141 -6.46 -2.13 5.51
C ILE A 141 -7.06 -1.96 6.91
N LEU A 142 -7.05 -0.72 7.38
CA LEU A 142 -7.61 -0.28 8.65
C LEU A 142 -9.05 0.17 8.42
N TYR A 143 -9.99 -0.44 9.10
CA TYR A 143 -11.42 -0.16 8.90
C TYR A 143 -12.08 0.57 10.06
N SER A 144 -11.41 0.69 11.19
CA SER A 144 -11.93 1.37 12.37
C SER A 144 -11.08 2.58 12.75
N ASP A 145 -11.72 3.59 13.32
CA ASP A 145 -11.02 4.77 13.85
C ASP A 145 -9.99 4.36 14.92
N ALA A 146 -10.29 3.32 15.71
CA ALA A 146 -9.36 2.82 16.72
C ALA A 146 -8.06 2.23 16.11
N GLU A 147 -8.16 1.44 15.03
CA GLU A 147 -6.98 0.92 14.32
C GLU A 147 -6.16 2.05 13.70
N ILE A 148 -6.82 3.07 13.15
CA ILE A 148 -6.18 4.24 12.55
C ILE A 148 -5.46 5.05 13.62
N LEU A 149 -6.12 5.32 14.75
CA LEU A 149 -5.59 6.04 15.89
C LEU A 149 -4.36 5.33 16.48
N ASP A 150 -4.44 4.03 16.69
CA ASP A 150 -3.33 3.21 17.20
C ASP A 150 -2.10 3.28 16.27
N LYS A 151 -2.31 3.09 14.96
CA LYS A 151 -1.24 3.18 13.97
C LYS A 151 -0.60 4.57 13.93
N LEU A 152 -1.40 5.63 13.98
CA LEU A 152 -0.93 7.02 14.00
C LEU A 152 -0.15 7.32 15.28
N SER A 153 -0.67 6.90 16.44
CA SER A 153 -0.02 7.02 17.74
C SER A 153 1.36 6.36 17.75
N HIS A 154 1.43 5.13 17.24
CA HIS A 154 2.71 4.41 17.12
C HIS A 154 3.72 5.15 16.25
N ILE A 155 3.31 5.69 15.10
CA ILE A 155 4.19 6.47 14.24
C ILE A 155 4.68 7.72 14.97
N CYS A 156 3.80 8.45 15.64
CA CYS A 156 4.17 9.64 16.43
C CYS A 156 5.15 9.30 17.54
N ALA A 157 4.95 8.19 18.25
CA ALA A 157 5.86 7.72 19.29
C ALA A 157 7.25 7.36 18.75
N CYS A 158 7.33 6.64 17.62
CA CYS A 158 8.61 6.34 16.99
C CYS A 158 9.41 7.59 16.63
N PHE A 159 8.74 8.65 16.15
CA PHE A 159 9.41 9.91 15.86
C PHE A 159 9.75 10.70 17.12
N TYR A 160 8.94 10.62 18.17
CA TYR A 160 9.25 11.20 19.46
C TYR A 160 10.55 10.62 20.04
N ASP A 161 10.68 9.30 20.07
CA ASP A 161 11.87 8.61 20.55
C ASP A 161 13.14 9.07 19.80
N LEU A 162 13.05 9.17 18.48
CA LEU A 162 14.14 9.66 17.65
C LEU A 162 14.51 11.11 17.96
N PHE A 163 13.53 11.99 18.15
CA PHE A 163 13.77 13.40 18.47
C PHE A 163 14.24 13.58 19.91
N GLU A 164 13.73 12.79 20.85
CA GLU A 164 14.16 12.83 22.24
C GLU A 164 15.64 12.47 22.37
N GLU A 165 16.11 11.45 21.65
CA GLU A 165 17.53 11.10 21.59
C GLU A 165 18.38 12.27 21.09
N GLN A 166 17.93 12.98 20.04
CA GLN A 166 18.63 14.14 19.50
C GLN A 166 18.67 15.30 20.49
N ILE A 167 17.56 15.58 21.18
CA ILE A 167 17.48 16.64 22.20
C ILE A 167 18.45 16.36 23.34
N ARG A 168 18.50 15.11 23.84
CA ARG A 168 19.44 14.70 24.89
C ARG A 168 20.90 14.86 24.48
N ASN A 169 21.21 14.53 23.21
CA ASN A 169 22.59 14.56 22.71
C ASN A 169 23.09 15.96 22.35
N TYR A 170 22.21 16.86 21.94
CA TYR A 170 22.57 18.16 21.37
C TYR A 170 21.93 19.37 22.07
N ASN A 171 21.15 19.18 23.13
CA ASN A 171 20.40 20.25 23.84
C ASN A 171 19.51 21.10 22.91
N ASP A 172 19.05 20.54 21.82
CA ASP A 172 18.20 21.24 20.86
C ASP A 172 16.71 21.07 21.23
N PRO A 173 15.88 22.12 21.18
CA PRO A 173 14.46 22.01 21.48
C PRO A 173 13.68 21.26 20.40
N PHE A 174 12.62 20.54 20.76
CA PHE A 174 11.72 19.86 19.83
C PHE A 174 11.25 20.76 18.69
N GLN A 175 10.97 22.01 18.96
CA GLN A 175 10.52 22.99 17.98
C GLN A 175 11.43 23.03 16.75
N LYS A 176 12.75 23.02 16.95
CA LYS A 176 13.73 23.06 15.87
C LYS A 176 13.58 21.84 14.94
N TYR A 177 13.42 20.63 15.53
CA TYR A 177 13.23 19.41 14.74
C TYR A 177 11.89 19.39 14.03
N ILE A 178 10.83 19.83 14.69
CA ILE A 178 9.49 19.89 14.10
C ILE A 178 9.44 20.87 12.93
N GLU A 179 10.07 22.03 13.03
CA GLU A 179 10.16 23.00 11.93
C GLU A 179 10.91 22.43 10.73
N GLN A 180 11.93 21.62 10.96
CA GLN A 180 12.73 21.01 9.91
C GLN A 180 12.09 19.75 9.28
N TYR A 181 11.48 18.90 10.10
CA TYR A 181 11.06 17.56 9.69
C TYR A 181 9.56 17.31 9.75
N GLY A 182 8.78 18.24 10.29
CA GLY A 182 7.33 18.04 10.48
C GLY A 182 6.58 17.68 9.21
N PHE A 183 6.96 18.28 8.06
CA PHE A 183 6.38 17.89 6.76
C PHE A 183 6.73 16.46 6.37
N ILE A 184 7.96 16.00 6.64
CA ILE A 184 8.39 14.62 6.35
C ILE A 184 7.60 13.64 7.22
N VAL A 185 7.44 13.95 8.51
CA VAL A 185 6.63 13.13 9.43
C VAL A 185 5.19 13.06 8.93
N LEU A 186 4.60 14.19 8.49
CA LEU A 186 3.27 14.25 7.91
C LEU A 186 3.13 13.35 6.67
N VAL A 187 4.09 13.42 5.75
CA VAL A 187 4.08 12.56 4.54
C VAL A 187 4.21 11.09 4.88
N ILE A 188 5.05 10.74 5.86
CA ILE A 188 5.21 9.35 6.32
C ILE A 188 3.93 8.87 7.00
N ALA A 189 3.36 9.64 7.92
CA ALA A 189 2.10 9.33 8.58
C ALA A 189 0.97 9.13 7.55
N TYR A 190 0.88 10.03 6.55
CA TYR A 190 -0.06 9.86 5.46
C TYR A 190 0.16 8.54 4.70
N ASN A 191 1.37 8.26 4.26
CA ASN A 191 1.65 7.08 3.45
C ASN A 191 1.46 5.76 4.22
N LYS A 192 1.70 5.76 5.53
CA LYS A 192 1.62 4.56 6.37
C LYS A 192 0.23 4.33 6.99
N VAL A 193 -0.60 5.37 7.06
CA VAL A 193 -1.94 5.28 7.66
C VAL A 193 -3.01 5.51 6.60
N MET A 194 -2.97 6.66 5.92
CA MET A 194 -4.08 7.14 5.11
C MET A 194 -4.35 6.31 3.85
N ASN A 195 -3.32 5.75 3.22
CA ASN A 195 -3.49 4.88 2.06
C ASN A 195 -3.91 3.45 2.44
N PHE A 196 -3.92 3.15 3.73
CA PHE A 196 -4.37 1.87 4.29
C PHE A 196 -5.64 2.00 5.11
N ALA A 197 -6.30 3.15 5.12
CA ALA A 197 -7.56 3.36 5.81
C ALA A 197 -8.72 3.37 4.83
N LYS A 198 -9.81 2.71 5.19
CA LYS A 198 -11.02 2.57 4.37
C LYS A 198 -12.25 2.62 5.26
N ASN A 199 -13.37 3.11 4.72
CA ASN A 199 -14.62 3.16 5.46
C ASN A 199 -15.03 1.75 5.95
N ASN A 200 -15.52 1.64 7.18
CA ASN A 200 -15.92 0.38 7.82
C ASN A 200 -16.98 -0.41 7.04
N TYR A 201 -17.77 0.23 6.18
CA TYR A 201 -18.70 -0.46 5.25
C TYR A 201 -18.01 -1.47 4.31
N PHE A 202 -16.68 -1.39 4.16
CA PHE A 202 -15.87 -2.29 3.34
C PHE A 202 -15.10 -3.33 4.16
N ALA A 203 -15.36 -3.45 5.47
CA ALA A 203 -14.61 -4.34 6.35
C ALA A 203 -14.72 -5.82 5.97
N ASP A 204 -15.82 -6.22 5.31
CA ASP A 204 -16.01 -7.57 4.78
C ASP A 204 -15.04 -7.95 3.65
N GLU A 205 -14.35 -6.96 3.08
CA GLU A 205 -13.32 -7.21 2.07
C GLU A 205 -12.04 -7.79 2.64
N HIS A 206 -11.77 -7.63 3.93
CA HIS A 206 -10.52 -8.10 4.53
C HIS A 206 -9.31 -7.79 3.64
N GLU A 207 -9.26 -6.56 3.13
CA GLU A 207 -8.28 -6.15 2.13
C GLU A 207 -6.88 -6.03 2.75
N PHE A 208 -5.91 -6.51 2.01
CA PHE A 208 -4.50 -6.23 2.18
C PHE A 208 -4.01 -5.52 0.93
N ARG A 209 -3.12 -4.57 1.09
CA ARG A 209 -2.68 -3.71 0.00
C ARG A 209 -1.18 -3.66 -0.12
N LEU A 210 -0.70 -3.91 -1.32
CA LEU A 210 0.66 -3.62 -1.73
C LEU A 210 0.64 -2.27 -2.44
N LEU A 211 1.39 -1.27 -1.94
CA LEU A 211 1.43 0.05 -2.54
C LEU A 211 2.72 0.27 -3.34
N PHE A 212 2.58 1.02 -4.41
CA PHE A 212 3.67 1.47 -5.25
C PHE A 212 3.53 2.96 -5.57
N TYR A 213 4.62 3.70 -5.41
CA TYR A 213 4.71 5.10 -5.74
C TYR A 213 5.77 5.30 -6.85
N PRO A 214 5.35 5.55 -8.09
CA PRO A 214 6.30 5.83 -9.16
C PRO A 214 7.04 7.14 -8.87
N LYS A 215 8.34 7.15 -9.11
CA LYS A 215 9.17 8.34 -8.95
C LYS A 215 8.88 9.29 -10.08
N THR A 216 8.10 10.34 -9.84
CA THR A 216 7.92 11.39 -10.81
C THR A 216 9.08 12.41 -10.74
N LEU A 217 9.47 12.97 -11.88
CA LEU A 217 10.50 14.03 -11.96
C LEU A 217 10.14 15.27 -11.11
N SER A 218 8.84 15.56 -10.95
CA SER A 218 8.35 16.66 -10.10
C SER A 218 8.59 16.37 -8.63
N MET A 219 8.27 15.17 -8.15
CA MET A 219 8.54 14.75 -6.76
C MET A 219 10.02 14.83 -6.43
N LYS A 220 10.89 14.44 -7.39
CA LYS A 220 12.35 14.51 -7.21
C LYS A 220 12.83 15.96 -7.06
N LYS A 221 12.30 16.91 -7.83
CA LYS A 221 12.67 18.34 -7.73
C LYS A 221 12.16 18.99 -6.46
N ASP A 222 10.90 18.79 -6.13
CA ASP A 222 10.25 19.39 -4.96
C ASP A 222 10.89 18.87 -3.66
N PHE A 223 11.13 17.57 -3.57
CA PHE A 223 11.76 16.95 -2.41
C PHE A 223 13.25 17.29 -2.30
N LEU A 224 14.01 17.30 -3.39
CA LEU A 224 15.42 17.70 -3.39
C LEU A 224 15.59 19.19 -3.06
N SER A 225 14.63 20.05 -3.42
CA SER A 225 14.65 21.47 -3.03
C SER A 225 14.41 21.65 -1.54
N MET A 226 13.49 20.88 -0.96
CA MET A 226 13.21 20.86 0.49
C MET A 226 14.36 20.27 1.30
N SER A 227 15.04 19.23 0.78
CA SER A 227 16.09 18.50 1.49
C SER A 227 17.49 19.14 1.40
N ARG A 228 17.72 20.08 0.48
CA ARG A 228 19.05 20.70 0.26
C ARG A 228 19.59 21.48 1.45
N ASN A 229 18.72 21.95 2.33
CA ASN A 229 19.08 22.77 3.48
C ASN A 229 18.93 22.02 4.83
N ILE A 230 18.67 20.71 4.79
CA ILE A 230 18.43 19.92 5.99
C ILE A 230 19.74 19.27 6.42
N ILE A 231 20.32 19.75 7.52
CA ILE A 231 21.40 19.06 8.23
C ILE A 231 20.74 17.95 9.06
N LEU A 232 20.84 16.72 8.56
CA LEU A 232 20.27 15.56 9.25
C LEU A 232 21.16 15.12 10.39
N PRO A 233 20.59 14.87 11.57
CA PRO A 233 21.25 14.11 12.60
C PRO A 233 21.75 12.76 12.10
N ALA A 234 22.87 12.28 12.64
CA ALA A 234 23.49 11.03 12.21
C ALA A 234 22.56 9.82 12.30
N THR A 235 21.63 9.82 13.26
CA THR A 235 20.61 8.79 13.49
C THR A 235 19.48 8.78 12.43
N LEU A 236 19.14 9.94 11.86
CA LEU A 236 18.18 10.05 10.75
C LEU A 236 18.85 9.88 9.39
N LYS A 237 20.19 9.93 9.34
CA LYS A 237 20.96 9.77 8.11
C LYS A 237 20.66 8.44 7.38
N PRO A 238 20.58 7.27 8.05
CA PRO A 238 20.19 6.03 7.37
C PRO A 238 18.78 6.07 6.77
N LEU A 239 17.82 6.68 7.47
CA LEU A 239 16.45 6.85 6.97
C LEU A 239 16.42 7.81 5.76
N HIS A 240 17.15 8.89 5.85
CA HIS A 240 17.32 9.87 4.77
C HIS A 240 18.08 9.27 3.59
N ASP A 241 19.19 8.56 3.84
CA ASP A 241 19.98 7.94 2.78
C ASP A 241 19.19 6.83 2.09
N LYS A 242 18.39 6.06 2.85
CA LYS A 242 17.40 5.11 2.32
C LYS A 242 16.33 5.85 1.49
N PHE A 243 15.81 6.97 1.97
CA PHE A 243 14.83 7.78 1.26
C PHE A 243 15.48 8.47 0.04
N HIS A 244 16.70 9.02 0.17
CA HIS A 244 17.46 9.60 -0.95
C HIS A 244 17.97 8.56 -1.93
N SER A 245 18.34 7.36 -1.50
CA SER A 245 18.65 6.27 -2.42
C SER A 245 17.42 5.90 -3.25
N LEU A 246 16.26 5.82 -2.60
CA LEU A 246 14.97 5.65 -3.28
C LEU A 246 14.70 6.76 -4.30
N LEU A 247 15.14 8.00 -4.04
CA LEU A 247 15.00 9.14 -4.96
C LEU A 247 16.08 9.18 -6.05
N ARG A 248 17.29 8.68 -5.82
CA ARG A 248 18.42 8.70 -6.76
C ARG A 248 18.36 7.60 -7.81
N MET A 249 17.72 6.49 -7.51
CA MET A 249 17.68 5.35 -8.42
C MET A 249 16.59 5.55 -9.46
N SER A 250 17.01 6.02 -10.59
CA SER A 250 16.17 6.44 -11.70
C SER A 250 16.04 5.35 -12.76
N SER A 251 14.98 4.60 -12.72
CA SER A 251 14.25 4.30 -13.93
C SER A 251 12.88 4.96 -13.77
N ILE A 252 12.55 5.88 -14.66
CA ILE A 252 11.18 6.36 -14.81
C ILE A 252 10.41 5.13 -15.31
N GLU A 253 9.75 4.44 -14.40
CA GLU A 253 8.91 3.32 -14.78
C GLU A 253 7.79 3.85 -15.65
N GLN A 254 7.63 3.24 -16.80
CA GLN A 254 6.61 3.64 -17.75
C GLN A 254 5.23 3.39 -17.16
N THR A 255 4.41 4.43 -17.07
CA THR A 255 2.99 4.31 -16.78
C THR A 255 2.28 3.71 -17.98
N HIS A 256 1.53 2.64 -17.75
CA HIS A 256 0.70 1.99 -18.76
C HIS A 256 -0.75 2.42 -18.60
N PHE A 257 -1.55 2.22 -19.65
CA PHE A 257 -2.96 2.53 -19.67
C PHE A 257 -3.78 1.36 -20.19
N SER A 258 -4.94 1.15 -19.59
CA SER A 258 -5.91 0.15 -20.04
C SER A 258 -7.31 0.74 -20.06
N LEU A 259 -8.17 0.15 -20.89
CA LEU A 259 -9.60 0.46 -20.89
C LEU A 259 -10.32 -0.48 -19.93
N PHE A 260 -11.02 0.09 -18.95
CA PHE A 260 -11.84 -0.66 -17.99
C PHE A 260 -13.23 -0.03 -17.94
N LYS A 261 -14.28 -0.76 -18.34
CA LYS A 261 -15.68 -0.28 -18.34
C LYS A 261 -15.83 1.13 -18.94
N ASN A 262 -15.22 1.37 -20.11
CA ASN A 262 -15.18 2.66 -20.82
C ASN A 262 -14.41 3.79 -20.13
N GLU A 263 -13.61 3.49 -19.11
CA GLU A 263 -12.69 4.43 -18.49
C GLU A 263 -11.24 4.06 -18.80
N ILE A 264 -10.42 5.04 -19.17
CA ILE A 264 -8.97 4.85 -19.29
C ILE A 264 -8.38 4.92 -17.90
N ARG A 265 -7.73 3.83 -17.47
CA ARG A 265 -7.08 3.74 -16.17
C ARG A 265 -5.59 3.51 -16.35
N SER A 266 -4.81 4.24 -15.56
CA SER A 266 -3.36 4.03 -15.50
C SER A 266 -3.00 2.89 -14.55
N TYR A 267 -1.93 2.18 -14.88
CA TYR A 267 -1.39 1.10 -14.05
C TYR A 267 0.11 0.98 -14.22
N HIS A 268 0.74 0.31 -13.26
CA HIS A 268 2.13 -0.16 -13.35
C HIS A 268 2.17 -1.69 -13.35
N LYS A 269 3.23 -2.24 -13.92
CA LYS A 269 3.42 -3.68 -14.05
C LYS A 269 4.37 -4.17 -12.97
N LEU A 270 3.94 -5.19 -12.22
CA LEU A 270 4.79 -5.97 -11.36
C LEU A 270 5.18 -7.24 -12.10
N CYS A 271 6.39 -7.28 -12.65
CA CYS A 271 6.90 -8.43 -13.38
C CYS A 271 7.25 -9.56 -12.42
N LEU A 272 6.77 -10.75 -12.69
CA LEU A 272 6.96 -11.97 -11.89
C LEU A 272 7.72 -13.05 -12.68
N ALA A 273 8.28 -12.73 -13.85
CA ALA A 273 8.84 -13.72 -14.78
C ALA A 273 9.94 -14.57 -14.12
N ASP A 274 10.80 -13.96 -13.31
CA ASP A 274 11.94 -14.61 -12.68
C ASP A 274 11.56 -15.58 -11.54
N ILE A 275 10.38 -15.36 -10.93
CA ILE A 275 9.88 -16.18 -9.82
C ILE A 275 8.63 -16.98 -10.21
N TRP A 276 8.23 -16.93 -11.48
CA TRP A 276 7.00 -17.53 -11.95
C TRP A 276 7.04 -19.07 -11.87
N ASN A 277 6.29 -19.63 -10.95
CA ASN A 277 6.15 -21.07 -10.77
C ASN A 277 4.91 -21.40 -9.89
N SER A 278 4.70 -22.71 -9.67
CA SER A 278 3.60 -23.20 -8.82
C SER A 278 3.81 -22.99 -7.32
N GLU A 279 4.95 -22.50 -6.87
CA GLU A 279 5.14 -22.08 -5.47
C GLU A 279 4.71 -20.65 -5.24
N LEU A 280 4.88 -19.77 -6.26
CA LEU A 280 4.36 -18.41 -6.24
C LEU A 280 2.84 -18.39 -6.39
N ILE A 281 2.31 -19.18 -7.35
CA ILE A 281 0.86 -19.32 -7.61
C ILE A 281 0.45 -20.77 -7.26
N PRO A 282 0.26 -21.08 -5.97
CA PRO A 282 0.02 -22.46 -5.54
C PRO A 282 -1.34 -22.99 -5.95
N GLU A 283 -2.32 -22.10 -6.17
CA GLU A 283 -3.66 -22.54 -6.54
C GLU A 283 -4.48 -21.44 -7.25
N ILE A 284 -5.42 -21.91 -8.07
CA ILE A 284 -6.44 -21.10 -8.72
C ILE A 284 -7.80 -21.73 -8.43
N THR A 285 -8.75 -20.95 -7.94
CA THR A 285 -10.12 -21.40 -7.67
C THR A 285 -11.05 -20.79 -8.71
N LEU A 286 -11.87 -21.61 -9.35
CA LEU A 286 -12.92 -21.17 -10.26
C LEU A 286 -14.18 -20.79 -9.50
N GLY A 287 -14.82 -19.70 -9.87
CA GLY A 287 -16.12 -19.33 -9.33
C GLY A 287 -17.19 -20.38 -9.68
N ALA A 288 -18.22 -20.47 -8.84
CA ALA A 288 -19.25 -21.51 -8.98
C ALA A 288 -20.05 -21.39 -10.30
N MET A 289 -20.13 -20.21 -10.90
CA MET A 289 -20.78 -19.97 -12.20
C MET A 289 -19.81 -19.91 -13.38
N CYS A 290 -18.53 -20.24 -13.14
CA CYS A 290 -17.53 -20.23 -14.20
C CYS A 290 -17.77 -21.36 -15.21
N ARG A 291 -17.97 -20.98 -16.48
CA ARG A 291 -18.22 -21.92 -17.60
C ARG A 291 -16.97 -22.39 -18.31
N GLN A 292 -15.77 -22.03 -17.79
CA GLN A 292 -14.52 -22.44 -18.40
C GLN A 292 -14.36 -23.95 -18.37
N ASN A 293 -13.97 -24.56 -19.50
CA ASN A 293 -13.64 -25.97 -19.57
C ASN A 293 -12.41 -26.25 -18.70
N LYS A 294 -12.58 -27.13 -17.71
CA LYS A 294 -11.52 -27.43 -16.74
C LYS A 294 -10.33 -28.16 -17.36
N GLN A 295 -10.55 -29.01 -18.35
CA GLN A 295 -9.45 -29.77 -19.00
C GLN A 295 -8.58 -28.78 -19.79
N GLU A 296 -9.20 -27.92 -20.60
CA GLU A 296 -8.51 -26.87 -21.35
C GLU A 296 -7.73 -25.93 -20.42
N LEU A 297 -8.37 -25.47 -19.32
CA LEU A 297 -7.68 -24.63 -18.35
C LEU A 297 -6.53 -25.36 -17.67
N ASN A 298 -6.68 -26.63 -17.32
CA ASN A 298 -5.60 -27.44 -16.76
C ASN A 298 -4.41 -27.59 -17.73
N HIS A 299 -4.68 -27.81 -19.01
CA HIS A 299 -3.63 -27.87 -20.04
C HIS A 299 -2.91 -26.52 -20.14
N PHE A 300 -3.65 -25.41 -20.19
CA PHE A 300 -3.10 -24.07 -20.25
C PHE A 300 -2.23 -23.76 -19.02
N LEU A 301 -2.70 -24.07 -17.80
CA LEU A 301 -1.94 -23.83 -16.58
C LEU A 301 -0.66 -24.68 -16.53
N LYS A 302 -0.74 -25.95 -16.88
CA LYS A 302 0.44 -26.84 -16.92
C LYS A 302 1.47 -26.35 -17.93
N ALA A 303 1.04 -25.92 -19.12
CA ALA A 303 1.93 -25.33 -20.12
C ALA A 303 2.66 -24.08 -19.64
N ASN A 304 2.11 -23.40 -18.63
CA ASN A 304 2.68 -22.20 -18.01
C ASN A 304 3.29 -22.45 -16.61
N GLY A 305 3.57 -23.69 -16.24
CA GLY A 305 4.27 -24.03 -15.00
C GLY A 305 3.41 -24.06 -13.73
N LEU A 306 2.07 -23.99 -13.88
CA LEU A 306 1.12 -23.99 -12.77
C LEU A 306 0.39 -25.34 -12.66
N LYS A 307 -0.12 -25.71 -11.47
CA LYS A 307 -0.53 -27.10 -11.24
C LYS A 307 -1.93 -27.32 -10.69
N LYS A 308 -2.48 -26.38 -9.91
CA LYS A 308 -3.67 -26.69 -9.10
C LYS A 308 -4.88 -25.84 -9.46
N ILE A 309 -5.98 -26.50 -9.79
CA ILE A 309 -7.30 -25.88 -9.94
C ILE A 309 -8.25 -26.45 -8.90
N THR A 310 -8.98 -25.58 -8.25
CA THR A 310 -10.11 -25.92 -7.38
C THR A 310 -11.38 -25.23 -7.89
N ILE A 311 -12.53 -25.57 -7.32
CA ILE A 311 -13.81 -24.91 -7.60
C ILE A 311 -14.34 -24.39 -6.30
N SER A 312 -14.94 -23.21 -6.35
CA SER A 312 -15.68 -22.63 -5.23
C SER A 312 -16.72 -23.62 -4.71
N LYS A 313 -16.80 -23.69 -3.39
CA LYS A 313 -17.79 -24.50 -2.66
C LYS A 313 -19.02 -23.69 -2.28
N ILE A 314 -19.07 -22.42 -2.66
CA ILE A 314 -20.20 -21.54 -2.32
C ILE A 314 -21.43 -22.02 -3.08
N PRO A 315 -22.52 -22.35 -2.38
CA PRO A 315 -23.77 -22.77 -3.00
C PRO A 315 -24.47 -21.54 -3.60
N ILE A 316 -24.43 -21.40 -4.91
CA ILE A 316 -25.16 -20.37 -5.64
C ILE A 316 -26.39 -21.02 -6.26
N ARG A 317 -27.56 -20.43 -6.03
CA ARG A 317 -28.84 -20.84 -6.61
C ARG A 317 -29.11 -20.13 -7.94
#